data_4168d544893d4630393116d6ed02f285
#
_entry.id   4168d544893d4630393116d6ed02f285
#
_cell.length_a   1.000
_cell.length_b   1.000
_cell.length_c   1.000
_cell.angle_alpha   90.00
_cell.angle_beta   90.00
_cell.angle_gamma   90.00
#
_symmetry.space_group_name_H-M   'P 1'
#
loop_
_entity.id
_entity.type
_entity.pdbx_description
1 polymer ?
#
loop_
_entity_poly.entity_id
_entity_poly.type
_entity_poly.pdbx_seq_one_letter_code
_entity_poly.pdbx_strand_id
1 'polypeptide(L)'
;AYPVQDKKGRLCGIITRSDIEDVIVDNKMKSIAVSRILETSPVTVYPNDNLYTAYYRLHENGTEWAIVVNKSEKVLGIITRKDVLNS
;
A
#
# COMPACT_ATOMS: atom_id res chain seq x y z
N ALA A 1 4.49 -5.09 -1.11
CA ALA A 1 3.09 -4.64 -1.12
C ALA A 1 2.69 -4.20 -2.52
N TYR A 2 1.46 -4.48 -2.89
CA TYR A 2 0.93 -4.15 -4.21
C TYR A 2 -0.29 -3.27 -4.04
N PRO A 3 -0.28 -2.02 -4.54
CA PRO A 3 -1.47 -1.18 -4.50
C PRO A 3 -2.54 -1.70 -5.46
N VAL A 4 -3.79 -1.62 -5.02
CA VAL A 4 -4.94 -2.04 -5.82
C VAL A 4 -5.76 -0.81 -6.18
N GLN A 5 -6.06 -0.66 -7.45
CA GLN A 5 -6.76 0.49 -7.99
C GLN A 5 -8.14 0.10 -8.48
N ASP A 6 -9.08 1.05 -8.44
CA ASP A 6 -10.36 0.90 -9.10
C ASP A 6 -10.21 1.22 -10.62
N LYS A 7 -11.31 1.18 -11.36
CA LYS A 7 -11.31 1.45 -12.80
C LYS A 7 -10.86 2.87 -13.15
N LYS A 8 -10.95 3.80 -12.20
CA LYS A 8 -10.55 5.20 -12.39
C LYS A 8 -9.12 5.47 -11.94
N GLY A 9 -8.38 4.43 -11.52
CA GLY A 9 -7.02 4.55 -11.05
C GLY A 9 -6.86 5.02 -9.61
N ARG A 10 -7.97 5.10 -8.86
CA ARG A 10 -7.92 5.52 -7.46
C ARG A 10 -7.56 4.36 -6.56
N LEU A 11 -6.86 4.65 -5.47
CA LEU A 11 -6.43 3.63 -4.53
C LEU A 11 -7.63 3.04 -3.79
N CYS A 12 -7.79 1.72 -3.88
CA CYS A 12 -8.77 0.96 -3.10
C CYS A 12 -8.17 0.38 -1.83
N GLY A 13 -6.90 0.00 -1.89
CA GLY A 13 -6.21 -0.63 -0.78
C GLY A 13 -4.93 -1.28 -1.27
N ILE A 14 -4.39 -2.19 -0.48
CA ILE A 14 -3.16 -2.89 -0.82
C ILE A 14 -3.28 -4.37 -0.53
N ILE A 15 -2.44 -5.15 -1.20
CA ILE A 15 -2.25 -6.57 -0.92
C ILE A 15 -0.78 -6.76 -0.56
N THR A 16 -0.52 -7.46 0.53
CA THR A 16 0.83 -7.82 0.92
C THR A 16 1.14 -9.25 0.49
N ARG A 17 2.43 -9.57 0.46
CA ARG A 17 2.86 -10.93 0.17
C ARG A 17 2.30 -11.92 1.18
N SER A 18 2.24 -11.53 2.45
CA SER A 18 1.67 -12.37 3.52
C SER A 18 0.21 -12.71 3.26
N ASP A 19 -0.57 -11.75 2.78
CA ASP A 19 -1.99 -11.97 2.45
C ASP A 19 -2.15 -13.06 1.39
N ILE A 20 -1.29 -13.01 0.37
CA ILE A 20 -1.30 -13.99 -0.72
C ILE A 20 -0.85 -15.36 -0.20
N GLU A 21 0.20 -15.40 0.60
CA GLU A 21 0.74 -16.65 1.15
C GLU A 21 -0.29 -17.37 2.03
N ASP A 22 -1.03 -16.64 2.85
CA ASP A 22 -2.08 -17.20 3.68
C ASP A 22 -3.16 -17.90 2.86
N VAL A 23 -3.54 -17.31 1.72
CA VAL A 23 -4.51 -17.91 0.80
C VAL A 23 -3.96 -19.16 0.14
N ILE A 24 -2.69 -19.16 -0.23
CA ILE A 24 -2.01 -20.30 -0.84
C ILE A 24 -2.01 -21.50 0.12
N VAL A 25 -1.68 -21.26 1.38
CA VAL A 25 -1.65 -22.31 2.40
C VAL A 25 -3.02 -22.98 2.55
N ASP A 26 -4.09 -22.18 2.49
CA ASP A 26 -5.46 -22.71 2.58
C ASP A 26 -5.97 -23.30 1.26
N ASN A 27 -5.17 -23.26 0.20
CA ASN A 27 -5.50 -23.78 -1.12
C ASN A 27 -6.80 -23.20 -1.71
N LYS A 28 -7.09 -21.92 -1.39
CA LYS A 28 -8.32 -21.24 -1.81
C LYS A 28 -8.07 -20.13 -2.83
N MET A 29 -6.89 -20.08 -3.40
CA MET A 29 -6.45 -18.99 -4.29
C MET A 29 -7.42 -18.70 -5.44
N LYS A 30 -7.98 -19.75 -6.03
CA LYS A 30 -8.86 -19.62 -7.20
C LYS A 30 -10.27 -19.14 -6.86
N SER A 31 -10.68 -19.30 -5.61
CA SER A 31 -12.06 -19.02 -5.20
C SER A 31 -12.20 -17.73 -4.39
N ILE A 32 -11.09 -17.09 -4.02
CA ILE A 32 -11.13 -15.86 -3.21
C ILE A 32 -10.84 -14.66 -4.10
N ALA A 33 -11.79 -13.72 -4.12
CA ALA A 33 -11.60 -12.46 -4.82
C ALA A 33 -10.58 -11.57 -4.09
N VAL A 34 -9.83 -10.76 -4.86
CA VAL A 34 -8.85 -9.81 -4.31
C VAL A 34 -9.46 -8.92 -3.22
N SER A 35 -10.71 -8.50 -3.41
CA SER A 35 -11.40 -7.64 -2.44
C SER A 35 -11.54 -8.26 -1.05
N ARG A 36 -11.39 -9.57 -0.92
CA ARG A 36 -11.52 -10.27 0.36
C ARG A 36 -10.25 -10.22 1.21
N ILE A 37 -9.10 -10.05 0.58
CA ILE A 37 -7.80 -10.02 1.26
C ILE A 37 -7.17 -8.63 1.24
N LEU A 38 -7.87 -7.66 0.69
CA LEU A 38 -7.39 -6.29 0.50
C LEU A 38 -7.36 -5.54 1.84
N GLU A 39 -6.24 -4.93 2.15
CA GLU A 39 -6.16 -3.97 3.24
C GLU A 39 -6.69 -2.62 2.74
N THR A 40 -7.75 -2.11 3.37
CA THR A 40 -8.49 -0.95 2.86
C THR A 40 -8.06 0.38 3.47
N SER A 41 -7.16 0.38 4.44
CA SER A 41 -6.68 1.62 5.09
C SER A 41 -5.16 1.71 5.04
N PRO A 42 -4.55 1.71 3.84
CA PRO A 42 -3.10 1.81 3.72
C PRO A 42 -2.62 3.20 4.12
N VAL A 43 -1.37 3.28 4.56
CA VAL A 43 -0.71 4.56 4.79
C VAL A 43 -0.45 5.23 3.45
N THR A 44 -0.86 6.48 3.31
CA THR A 44 -0.66 7.25 2.08
C THR A 44 0.15 8.51 2.34
N VAL A 45 0.88 8.94 1.33
CA VAL A 45 1.60 10.21 1.31
C VAL A 45 1.39 10.89 -0.04
N TYR A 46 1.68 12.18 -0.11
CA TYR A 46 1.55 12.94 -1.34
C TYR A 46 2.93 13.28 -1.90
N PRO A 47 3.06 13.48 -3.23
CA PRO A 47 4.36 13.77 -3.84
C PRO A 47 5.05 15.02 -3.26
N ASN A 48 4.27 15.98 -2.78
CA ASN A 48 4.81 17.22 -2.22
C ASN A 48 5.08 17.15 -0.72
N ASP A 49 4.79 16.03 -0.07
CA ASP A 49 5.15 15.84 1.32
C ASP A 49 6.68 15.77 1.43
N ASN A 50 7.24 16.36 2.49
CA ASN A 50 8.68 16.25 2.70
C ASN A 50 9.01 14.85 3.28
N LEU A 51 10.28 14.49 3.21
CA LEU A 51 10.73 13.17 3.66
C LEU A 51 10.50 12.94 5.15
N TYR A 52 10.58 13.99 5.95
CA TYR A 52 10.31 13.88 7.38
C TYR A 52 8.86 13.46 7.64
N THR A 53 7.90 14.06 6.93
CA THR A 53 6.49 13.72 7.05
C THR A 53 6.24 12.27 6.64
N ALA A 54 6.84 11.84 5.53
CA ALA A 54 6.72 10.46 5.07
C ALA A 54 7.28 9.48 6.11
N TYR A 55 8.48 9.75 6.61
CA TYR A 55 9.11 8.91 7.64
C TYR A 55 8.24 8.82 8.89
N TYR A 56 7.72 9.96 9.35
CA TYR A 56 6.91 10.02 10.56
C TYR A 56 5.63 9.19 10.42
N ARG A 57 4.98 9.27 9.25
CA ARG A 57 3.79 8.46 8.98
C ARG A 57 4.09 6.97 8.99
N LEU A 58 5.20 6.56 8.39
CA LEU A 58 5.64 5.16 8.42
C LEU A 58 5.91 4.70 9.84
N HIS A 59 6.61 5.53 10.62
CA HIS A 59 6.96 5.21 11.99
C HIS A 59 5.73 5.10 12.90
N GLU A 60 4.82 6.06 12.84
CA GLU A 60 3.60 6.05 13.65
C GLU A 60 2.73 4.83 13.37
N ASN A 61 2.65 4.43 12.12
CA ASN A 61 1.79 3.32 11.71
C ASN A 61 2.51 1.97 11.77
N GLY A 62 3.78 1.95 12.15
CA GLY A 62 4.55 0.71 12.26
C GLY A 62 4.70 -0.04 10.95
N THR A 63 4.70 0.66 9.84
CA THR A 63 4.78 0.06 8.51
C THR A 63 6.11 0.40 7.82
N GLU A 64 6.52 -0.45 6.87
CA GLU A 64 7.73 -0.27 6.11
C GLU A 64 7.49 0.44 4.77
N TRP A 65 6.25 0.69 4.41
CA TRP A 65 5.88 1.24 3.10
C TRP A 65 4.66 2.15 3.21
N ALA A 66 4.55 3.07 2.26
CA ALA A 66 3.39 3.93 2.07
C ALA A 66 3.10 4.07 0.57
N ILE A 67 1.85 4.30 0.24
CA ILE A 67 1.44 4.51 -1.15
C ILE A 67 1.45 6.00 -1.44
N VAL A 68 2.11 6.39 -2.54
CA VAL A 68 2.11 7.78 -2.99
C VAL A 68 0.91 8.00 -3.88
N VAL A 69 0.07 8.96 -3.52
CA VAL A 69 -1.16 9.26 -4.26
C VAL A 69 -1.23 10.76 -4.58
N ASN A 70 -2.00 11.12 -5.61
CA ASN A 70 -2.27 12.52 -5.91
C ASN A 70 -3.56 12.98 -5.20
N LYS A 71 -3.98 14.22 -5.44
CA LYS A 71 -5.17 14.81 -4.80
C LYS A 71 -6.46 14.07 -5.16
N SER A 72 -6.48 13.36 -6.28
CA SER A 72 -7.63 12.53 -6.70
C SER A 72 -7.53 11.09 -6.21
N GLU A 73 -6.60 10.82 -5.30
CA GLU A 73 -6.31 9.51 -4.74
C GLU A 73 -5.85 8.47 -5.76
N LYS A 74 -5.35 8.93 -6.91
CA LYS A 74 -4.75 8.04 -7.90
C LYS A 74 -3.36 7.63 -7.45
N VAL A 75 -3.06 6.35 -7.60
CA VAL A 75 -1.76 5.79 -7.22
C VAL A 75 -0.67 6.28 -8.17
N LEU A 76 0.38 6.87 -7.60
CA LEU A 76 1.55 7.33 -8.34
C LEU A 76 2.75 6.40 -8.13
N GLY A 77 2.82 5.73 -7.00
CA GLY A 77 3.93 4.85 -6.68
C GLY A 77 3.87 4.37 -5.24
N ILE A 78 4.95 3.77 -4.82
CA ILE A 78 5.13 3.28 -3.45
C ILE A 78 6.47 3.76 -2.93
N ILE A 79 6.52 4.12 -1.65
CA ILE A 79 7.76 4.50 -0.99
C ILE A 79 7.96 3.60 0.22
N THR A 80 9.21 3.19 0.45
CA THR A 80 9.55 2.36 1.60
C THR A 80 10.35 3.17 2.61
N ARG A 81 10.40 2.66 3.85
CA ARG A 81 11.24 3.24 4.90
C ARG A 81 12.70 3.34 4.43
N LYS A 82 13.17 2.30 3.75
CA LYS A 82 14.53 2.26 3.21
C LYS A 82 14.78 3.37 2.21
N ASP A 83 13.82 3.65 1.32
CA ASP A 83 13.93 4.74 0.35
C ASP A 83 14.10 6.08 1.04
N VAL A 84 13.32 6.33 2.09
CA VAL A 84 13.37 7.58 2.85
C VAL A 84 14.72 7.73 3.55
N LEU A 85 15.21 6.67 4.18
CA LEU A 85 16.46 6.71 4.93
C LEU A 85 17.70 6.85 4.03
N ASN A 86 17.60 6.42 2.78
CA ASN A 86 18.68 6.49 1.80
C ASN A 86 18.62 7.72 0.88
N SER A 87 17.73 8.62 1.18
CA SER A 87 17.57 9.87 0.37
C SER A 87 18.61 10.92 0.70
#